data_511c91b62df9ecaf4d9cf3e3be4d722e
#
_entry.id   511c91b62df9ecaf4d9cf3e3be4d722e
#
_cell.length_a   1.000
_cell.length_b   1.000
_cell.length_c   1.000
_cell.angle_alpha   90.00
_cell.angle_beta   90.00
_cell.angle_gamma   90.00
#
_symmetry.space_group_name_H-M   'P 1'
#
loop_
_entity.id
_entity.type
_entity.pdbx_description
1 polymer ?
#
loop_
_entity_poly.entity_id
_entity_poly.type
_entity_poly.pdbx_seq_one_letter_code
_entity_poly.pdbx_strand_id
1 'polypeptide(L)'
;MKHNVSKKLNELESTAICGNDISSSVLYVSALAIAFAGQYAWITLLIVSLVLFLFRKIYGEVVGAMPLNGGAYNALLNTTSKMMASFAATLTILSYMATAVISANEAIHYLHHLIPSMPIIIATVGLLLFFALLTIGGITESAKVAVGIFLFHLVSLVVLTFFIIFYLSQNGIDILFKNWGYQSENSIWYAIFFGFAASMLGVSGFESSANFVEEQQKGVFPKTLKNMWIIVSIINPLMAIFALSLFAIPVLQSADYQNTLLVQMGDFVGGEWVAAIIAVDAFLVLSGAVLTSFVGVTGLLERMTLDRIMPQFFLKKNKRGSSYRIIILFFILAVSVLLITNGNVALLAGVYTISFLSVMALFAIGNILLKIRRNQLPRPEKAPWASVILAIIAVSSALAGNILMDPKDDLPSNTIVFLDYFVPTIIFVIIMLNRTVLLKLVLQIIYAIFNPLRRLVFNVDKKITQTVDKINSQEFVFFTKGDNIATLNKVMLYIIRNEHTKKIKIVLALEKGQTIPENLPSEITFLDKEYPEIKVDFQVVEGKFTPELIKELSEKWNIPINFMFIGAPSKKFPYKVEELGGVRLIV
;
A
#
# COMPACT_ATOMS: atom_id res chain seq x y z
N MET A 1 10.10 -9.56 30.81
CA MET A 1 10.56 -10.04 29.47
C MET A 1 11.42 -8.96 28.86
N LYS A 2 12.68 -9.23 28.52
CA LYS A 2 13.51 -8.25 27.81
C LYS A 2 12.87 -8.03 26.43
N HIS A 3 12.27 -6.87 26.20
CA HIS A 3 11.92 -6.44 24.85
C HIS A 3 13.22 -6.34 24.06
N ASN A 4 13.45 -7.25 23.13
CA ASN A 4 14.39 -7.01 22.06
C ASN A 4 13.86 -5.81 21.29
N VAL A 5 14.46 -4.65 21.48
CA VAL A 5 14.28 -3.52 20.57
C VAL A 5 14.78 -4.02 19.22
N SER A 6 13.87 -4.30 18.30
CA SER A 6 14.22 -4.74 16.95
C SER A 6 15.13 -3.67 16.35
N LYS A 7 16.29 -4.09 15.86
CA LYS A 7 17.24 -3.17 15.20
C LYS A 7 16.54 -2.53 14.02
N LYS A 8 16.40 -1.21 14.03
CA LYS A 8 15.79 -0.46 12.93
C LYS A 8 16.65 -0.55 11.66
N LEU A 9 15.99 -0.66 10.52
CA LEU A 9 16.60 -0.80 9.20
C LEU A 9 17.44 0.43 8.85
N ASN A 10 18.66 0.21 8.37
CA ASN A 10 19.51 1.25 7.82
C ASN A 10 19.11 1.58 6.36
N GLU A 11 19.82 2.53 5.73
CA GLU A 11 19.53 2.98 4.37
C GLU A 11 19.60 1.85 3.33
N LEU A 12 20.65 1.00 3.39
CA LEU A 12 20.81 -0.10 2.44
C LEU A 12 19.74 -1.18 2.66
N GLU A 13 19.49 -1.55 3.90
CA GLU A 13 18.46 -2.54 4.25
C GLU A 13 17.05 -2.08 3.81
N SER A 14 16.72 -0.81 4.07
CA SER A 14 15.43 -0.22 3.65
C SER A 14 15.32 -0.11 2.14
N THR A 15 16.41 0.33 1.46
CA THR A 15 16.43 0.42 0.00
C THR A 15 16.31 -0.96 -0.63
N ALA A 16 16.93 -2.00 -0.08
CA ALA A 16 16.85 -3.34 -0.63
C ALA A 16 15.47 -3.97 -0.48
N ILE A 17 14.83 -3.84 0.69
CA ILE A 17 13.48 -4.39 0.92
C ILE A 17 12.47 -3.77 -0.05
N CYS A 18 12.42 -2.43 -0.11
CA CYS A 18 11.50 -1.74 -1.01
C CYS A 18 12.00 -1.75 -2.46
N GLY A 19 13.32 -1.79 -2.65
CA GLY A 19 13.99 -1.77 -3.94
C GLY A 19 13.77 -3.06 -4.73
N ASN A 20 13.73 -4.23 -4.10
CA ASN A 20 13.40 -5.48 -4.76
C ASN A 20 12.03 -5.42 -5.43
N ASP A 21 11.05 -4.83 -4.75
CA ASP A 21 9.69 -4.67 -5.29
C ASP A 21 9.69 -3.73 -6.51
N ILE A 22 10.25 -2.52 -6.37
CA ILE A 22 10.21 -1.54 -7.48
C ILE A 22 11.16 -1.91 -8.63
N SER A 23 12.37 -2.42 -8.34
CA SER A 23 13.33 -2.75 -9.40
C SER A 23 12.94 -3.99 -10.20
N SER A 24 12.19 -4.93 -9.59
CA SER A 24 11.65 -6.07 -10.33
C SER A 24 10.74 -5.66 -11.49
N SER A 25 10.17 -4.45 -11.45
CA SER A 25 9.34 -3.94 -12.55
C SER A 25 10.08 -3.84 -13.88
N VAL A 26 11.41 -3.69 -13.89
CA VAL A 26 12.23 -3.66 -15.12
C VAL A 26 12.05 -4.91 -15.97
N LEU A 27 11.77 -6.06 -15.32
CA LEU A 27 11.63 -7.36 -15.96
C LEU A 27 10.43 -7.45 -16.90
N TYR A 28 9.40 -6.62 -16.69
CA TYR A 28 8.17 -6.65 -17.51
C TYR A 28 7.74 -5.27 -18.05
N VAL A 29 8.12 -4.15 -17.41
CA VAL A 29 7.60 -2.83 -17.81
C VAL A 29 8.13 -2.36 -19.15
N SER A 30 9.38 -2.68 -19.49
CA SER A 30 9.97 -2.30 -20.78
C SER A 30 9.26 -2.99 -21.94
N ALA A 31 8.93 -4.27 -21.80
CA ALA A 31 8.14 -5.01 -22.78
C ALA A 31 6.73 -4.45 -22.93
N LEU A 32 6.07 -4.18 -21.80
CA LEU A 32 4.74 -3.60 -21.79
C LEU A 32 4.71 -2.19 -22.42
N ALA A 33 5.71 -1.36 -22.10
CA ALA A 33 5.84 -0.03 -22.72
C ALA A 33 6.00 -0.11 -24.23
N ILE A 34 6.83 -1.05 -24.74
CA ILE A 34 7.03 -1.28 -26.18
C ILE A 34 5.75 -1.80 -26.83
N ALA A 35 4.96 -2.64 -26.16
CA ALA A 35 3.71 -3.16 -26.68
C ALA A 35 2.69 -2.05 -27.02
N PHE A 36 2.67 -0.94 -26.24
CA PHE A 36 1.74 0.18 -26.43
C PHE A 36 2.36 1.39 -27.14
N ALA A 37 3.62 1.73 -26.84
CA ALA A 37 4.28 2.92 -27.35
C ALA A 37 5.25 2.64 -28.51
N GLY A 38 5.54 1.37 -28.81
CA GLY A 38 6.50 1.02 -29.86
C GLY A 38 7.85 1.69 -29.65
N GLN A 39 8.34 2.40 -30.67
CA GLN A 39 9.60 3.14 -30.64
C GLN A 39 9.65 4.27 -29.60
N TYR A 40 8.52 4.72 -29.06
CA TYR A 40 8.45 5.78 -28.05
C TYR A 40 8.45 5.25 -26.60
N ALA A 41 8.59 3.94 -26.38
CA ALA A 41 8.54 3.32 -25.07
C ALA A 41 9.50 3.94 -24.04
N TRP A 42 10.73 4.22 -24.44
CA TRP A 42 11.74 4.85 -23.59
C TRP A 42 11.33 6.27 -23.16
N ILE A 43 10.62 7.02 -24.01
CA ILE A 43 10.10 8.35 -23.69
C ILE A 43 9.00 8.23 -22.64
N THR A 44 8.08 7.28 -22.78
CA THR A 44 7.00 7.06 -21.79
C THR A 44 7.57 6.68 -20.44
N LEU A 45 8.61 5.85 -20.39
CA LEU A 45 9.31 5.47 -19.16
C LEU A 45 10.08 6.66 -18.53
N LEU A 46 10.63 7.58 -19.33
CA LEU A 46 11.19 8.84 -18.81
C LEU A 46 10.11 9.74 -18.22
N ILE A 47 8.93 9.85 -18.84
CA ILE A 47 7.80 10.60 -18.29
C ILE A 47 7.38 9.99 -16.94
N VAL A 48 7.29 8.67 -16.84
CA VAL A 48 7.01 7.96 -15.58
C VAL A 48 8.06 8.29 -14.51
N SER A 49 9.34 8.35 -14.88
CA SER A 49 10.41 8.73 -13.97
C SER A 49 10.26 10.16 -13.43
N LEU A 50 9.76 11.10 -14.24
CA LEU A 50 9.43 12.46 -13.80
C LEU A 50 8.24 12.46 -12.83
N VAL A 51 7.21 11.67 -13.10
CA VAL A 51 6.06 11.51 -12.19
C VAL A 51 6.54 10.96 -10.84
N LEU A 52 7.38 9.94 -10.85
CA LEU A 52 7.97 9.36 -9.64
C LEU A 52 8.79 10.37 -8.84
N PHE A 53 9.54 11.24 -9.53
CA PHE A 53 10.25 12.36 -8.89
C PHE A 53 9.33 13.31 -8.13
N LEU A 54 8.15 13.62 -8.71
CA LEU A 54 7.15 14.46 -8.03
C LEU A 54 6.59 13.75 -6.80
N PHE A 55 6.24 12.47 -6.93
CA PHE A 55 5.71 11.66 -5.84
C PHE A 55 6.71 11.44 -4.71
N ARG A 56 8.00 11.34 -4.99
CA ARG A 56 9.04 11.27 -3.96
C ARG A 56 8.90 12.40 -2.94
N LYS A 57 8.65 13.65 -3.39
CA LYS A 57 8.45 14.80 -2.51
C LYS A 57 7.13 14.73 -1.75
N ILE A 58 6.07 14.25 -2.40
CA ILE A 58 4.75 14.09 -1.79
C ILE A 58 4.82 13.04 -0.66
N TYR A 59 5.41 11.88 -0.94
CA TYR A 59 5.62 10.83 0.07
C TYR A 59 6.52 11.33 1.21
N GLY A 60 7.62 12.03 0.88
CA GLY A 60 8.52 12.62 1.87
C GLY A 60 7.81 13.58 2.82
N GLU A 61 6.91 14.45 2.32
CA GLU A 61 6.13 15.36 3.15
C GLU A 61 5.10 14.65 4.02
N VAL A 62 4.29 13.76 3.44
CA VAL A 62 3.20 13.09 4.18
C VAL A 62 3.75 12.16 5.25
N VAL A 63 4.70 11.31 4.88
CA VAL A 63 5.31 10.36 5.82
C VAL A 63 6.22 11.09 6.81
N GLY A 64 6.93 12.15 6.38
CA GLY A 64 7.72 12.98 7.29
C GLY A 64 6.88 13.69 8.35
N ALA A 65 5.61 14.03 8.03
CA ALA A 65 4.68 14.61 8.99
C ALA A 65 4.04 13.56 9.91
N MET A 66 3.79 12.36 9.38
CA MET A 66 3.11 11.27 10.08
C MET A 66 3.85 9.95 9.77
N PRO A 67 4.99 9.69 10.42
CA PRO A 67 5.80 8.50 10.15
C PRO A 67 5.18 7.25 10.79
N LEU A 68 4.05 6.82 10.25
CA LEU A 68 3.28 5.65 10.65
C LEU A 68 3.13 4.70 9.47
N ASN A 69 3.21 3.40 9.74
CA ASN A 69 2.93 2.37 8.74
C ASN A 69 1.48 2.45 8.25
N GLY A 70 1.24 2.02 7.00
CA GLY A 70 -0.09 1.99 6.38
C GLY A 70 -0.32 3.07 5.32
N GLY A 71 0.72 3.81 4.92
CA GLY A 71 0.71 4.66 3.71
C GLY A 71 -0.52 5.57 3.57
N ALA A 72 -1.24 5.42 2.44
CA ALA A 72 -2.42 6.21 2.11
C ALA A 72 -3.57 6.03 3.12
N TYR A 73 -3.74 4.83 3.67
CA TYR A 73 -4.75 4.57 4.70
C TYR A 73 -4.57 5.49 5.91
N ASN A 74 -3.37 5.53 6.50
CA ASN A 74 -3.08 6.37 7.65
C ASN A 74 -3.12 7.86 7.32
N ALA A 75 -2.63 8.27 6.15
CA ALA A 75 -2.70 9.65 5.70
C ALA A 75 -4.15 10.15 5.66
N LEU A 76 -5.06 9.38 5.06
CA LEU A 76 -6.46 9.75 4.95
C LEU A 76 -7.24 9.58 6.26
N LEU A 77 -6.90 8.58 7.08
CA LEU A 77 -7.53 8.41 8.40
C LEU A 77 -7.31 9.65 9.28
N ASN A 78 -6.13 10.24 9.19
CA ASN A 78 -5.75 11.42 9.99
C ASN A 78 -6.14 12.76 9.37
N THR A 79 -6.54 12.79 8.11
CA THR A 79 -6.90 14.04 7.40
C THR A 79 -8.36 14.10 6.96
N THR A 80 -9.07 12.96 6.92
CA THR A 80 -10.46 12.87 6.44
C THR A 80 -11.35 12.09 7.40
N SER A 81 -11.81 10.92 6.98
CA SER A 81 -12.71 10.05 7.73
C SER A 81 -12.31 8.59 7.60
N LYS A 82 -12.84 7.76 8.49
CA LYS A 82 -12.65 6.32 8.45
C LYS A 82 -13.13 5.69 7.13
N MET A 83 -14.21 6.22 6.55
CA MET A 83 -14.73 5.77 5.25
C MET A 83 -13.72 6.01 4.12
N MET A 84 -13.18 7.23 4.01
CA MET A 84 -12.19 7.56 2.97
C MET A 84 -10.90 6.78 3.15
N ALA A 85 -10.45 6.61 4.39
CA ALA A 85 -9.29 5.77 4.69
C ALA A 85 -9.53 4.31 4.27
N SER A 86 -10.73 3.78 4.55
CA SER A 86 -11.10 2.41 4.16
C SER A 86 -11.18 2.23 2.65
N PHE A 87 -11.64 3.25 1.92
CA PHE A 87 -11.61 3.25 0.46
C PHE A 87 -10.18 3.14 -0.08
N ALA A 88 -9.26 3.94 0.43
CA ALA A 88 -7.85 3.86 0.06
C ALA A 88 -7.22 2.51 0.45
N ALA A 89 -7.56 1.98 1.63
CA ALA A 89 -7.08 0.67 2.07
C ALA A 89 -7.56 -0.45 1.15
N THR A 90 -8.83 -0.40 0.70
CA THR A 90 -9.36 -1.37 -0.27
C THR A 90 -8.57 -1.38 -1.57
N LEU A 91 -8.29 -0.20 -2.11
CA LEU A 91 -7.45 -0.05 -3.31
C LEU A 91 -6.02 -0.57 -3.07
N THR A 92 -5.44 -0.30 -1.90
CA THR A 92 -4.11 -0.79 -1.55
C THR A 92 -4.07 -2.31 -1.43
N ILE A 93 -5.12 -2.95 -0.89
CA ILE A 93 -5.23 -4.42 -0.82
C ILE A 93 -5.27 -5.01 -2.24
N LEU A 94 -6.05 -4.40 -3.14
CA LEU A 94 -6.11 -4.83 -4.54
C LEU A 94 -4.76 -4.64 -5.25
N SER A 95 -4.05 -3.54 -4.98
CA SER A 95 -2.70 -3.30 -5.48
C SER A 95 -1.75 -4.41 -5.03
N TYR A 96 -1.71 -4.75 -3.74
CA TYR A 96 -0.88 -5.86 -3.23
C TYR A 96 -1.27 -7.21 -3.83
N MET A 97 -2.57 -7.45 -4.02
CA MET A 97 -3.06 -8.70 -4.60
C MET A 97 -2.57 -8.85 -6.04
N ALA A 98 -2.71 -7.81 -6.84
CA ALA A 98 -2.24 -7.80 -8.21
C ALA A 98 -0.70 -7.91 -8.29
N THR A 99 0.04 -7.19 -7.42
CA THR A 99 1.51 -7.29 -7.33
C THR A 99 1.94 -8.72 -7.02
N ALA A 100 1.31 -9.38 -6.05
CA ALA A 100 1.67 -10.76 -5.70
C ALA A 100 1.47 -11.71 -6.89
N VAL A 101 0.35 -11.55 -7.62
CA VAL A 101 0.01 -12.42 -8.76
C VAL A 101 0.92 -12.15 -9.95
N ILE A 102 1.13 -10.87 -10.31
CA ILE A 102 2.03 -10.51 -11.42
C ILE A 102 3.43 -11.02 -11.13
N SER A 103 3.98 -10.70 -9.95
CA SER A 103 5.34 -11.10 -9.60
C SER A 103 5.51 -12.62 -9.54
N ALA A 104 4.53 -13.35 -9.01
CA ALA A 104 4.59 -14.80 -9.00
C ALA A 104 4.49 -15.40 -10.42
N ASN A 105 3.60 -14.86 -11.26
CA ASN A 105 3.42 -15.31 -12.63
C ASN A 105 4.66 -15.04 -13.49
N GLU A 106 5.19 -13.82 -13.40
CA GLU A 106 6.43 -13.44 -14.10
C GLU A 106 7.63 -14.27 -13.61
N ALA A 107 7.80 -14.47 -12.30
CA ALA A 107 8.86 -15.32 -11.76
C ALA A 107 8.83 -16.73 -12.38
N ILE A 108 7.64 -17.29 -12.55
CA ILE A 108 7.46 -18.61 -13.17
C ILE A 108 7.70 -18.58 -14.69
N HIS A 109 7.32 -17.52 -15.40
CA HIS A 109 7.67 -17.38 -16.81
C HIS A 109 9.18 -17.35 -17.03
N TYR A 110 9.92 -16.62 -16.20
CA TYR A 110 11.38 -16.60 -16.24
C TYR A 110 11.98 -17.99 -15.91
N LEU A 111 11.42 -18.69 -14.92
CA LEU A 111 11.88 -20.04 -14.58
C LEU A 111 11.47 -21.07 -15.64
N HIS A 112 10.33 -20.91 -16.30
CA HIS A 112 9.88 -21.77 -17.40
C HIS A 112 10.84 -21.72 -18.59
N HIS A 113 11.53 -20.59 -18.82
CA HIS A 113 12.57 -20.50 -19.84
C HIS A 113 13.71 -21.51 -19.57
N LEU A 114 14.04 -21.77 -18.29
CA LEU A 114 15.05 -22.76 -17.90
C LEU A 114 14.49 -24.19 -17.85
N ILE A 115 13.21 -24.33 -17.53
CA ILE A 115 12.53 -25.64 -17.36
C ILE A 115 11.23 -25.61 -18.16
N PRO A 116 11.28 -25.83 -19.50
CA PRO A 116 10.12 -25.72 -20.38
C PRO A 116 8.96 -26.67 -20.09
N SER A 117 9.19 -27.77 -19.35
CA SER A 117 8.16 -28.72 -18.96
C SER A 117 7.24 -28.26 -17.83
N MET A 118 7.54 -27.14 -17.19
CA MET A 118 6.80 -26.68 -16.00
C MET A 118 5.48 -26.00 -16.38
N PRO A 119 4.33 -26.43 -15.82
CA PRO A 119 3.04 -25.81 -16.08
C PRO A 119 2.94 -24.47 -15.34
N ILE A 120 2.88 -23.34 -16.07
CA ILE A 120 2.99 -21.97 -15.54
C ILE A 120 1.94 -21.70 -14.47
N ILE A 121 0.65 -21.90 -14.75
CA ILE A 121 -0.44 -21.56 -13.80
C ILE A 121 -0.30 -22.36 -12.50
N ILE A 122 -0.05 -23.68 -12.59
CA ILE A 122 0.08 -24.53 -11.39
C ILE A 122 1.31 -24.16 -10.60
N ALA A 123 2.43 -23.87 -11.25
CA ALA A 123 3.66 -23.46 -10.60
C ALA A 123 3.51 -22.07 -9.92
N THR A 124 2.77 -21.13 -10.56
CA THR A 124 2.43 -19.84 -9.96
C THR A 124 1.59 -20.01 -8.69
N VAL A 125 0.56 -20.85 -8.71
CA VAL A 125 -0.21 -21.19 -7.50
C VAL A 125 0.68 -21.81 -6.43
N GLY A 126 1.60 -22.71 -6.84
CA GLY A 126 2.57 -23.33 -5.93
C GLY A 126 3.50 -22.30 -5.28
N LEU A 127 3.98 -21.31 -6.03
CA LEU A 127 4.82 -20.23 -5.52
C LEU A 127 4.05 -19.32 -4.55
N LEU A 128 2.81 -18.94 -4.90
CA LEU A 128 1.93 -18.18 -4.00
C LEU A 128 1.66 -18.94 -2.69
N LEU A 129 1.38 -20.25 -2.78
CA LEU A 129 1.17 -21.12 -1.62
C LEU A 129 2.44 -21.20 -0.76
N PHE A 130 3.60 -21.36 -1.37
CA PHE A 130 4.88 -21.40 -0.67
C PHE A 130 5.08 -20.13 0.18
N PHE A 131 4.88 -18.95 -0.39
CA PHE A 131 5.03 -17.69 0.34
C PHE A 131 3.92 -17.46 1.38
N ALA A 132 2.69 -17.91 1.12
CA ALA A 132 1.63 -17.94 2.12
C ALA A 132 2.03 -18.77 3.35
N LEU A 133 2.57 -19.98 3.12
CA LEU A 133 3.03 -20.88 4.20
C LEU A 133 4.23 -20.30 4.95
N LEU A 134 5.19 -19.68 4.26
CA LEU A 134 6.32 -18.99 4.88
C LEU A 134 5.84 -17.87 5.82
N THR A 135 4.93 -17.03 5.34
CA THR A 135 4.37 -15.91 6.12
C THR A 135 3.54 -16.42 7.31
N ILE A 136 2.76 -17.50 7.14
CA ILE A 136 2.07 -18.19 8.26
C ILE A 136 3.10 -18.76 9.25
N GLY A 137 4.23 -19.24 8.75
CA GLY A 137 5.35 -19.70 9.57
C GLY A 137 6.02 -18.63 10.41
N GLY A 138 5.65 -17.36 10.20
CA GLY A 138 6.26 -16.19 10.88
C GLY A 138 7.62 -15.81 10.29
N ILE A 139 7.93 -16.30 9.09
CA ILE A 139 9.12 -15.91 8.34
C ILE A 139 8.76 -14.62 7.62
N THR A 140 9.30 -13.53 8.13
CA THR A 140 9.31 -12.24 7.47
C THR A 140 10.61 -12.09 6.68
N GLU A 141 10.61 -11.20 5.71
CA GLU A 141 11.81 -10.93 4.92
C GLU A 141 12.98 -10.57 5.83
N SER A 142 14.06 -11.34 5.72
CA SER A 142 15.30 -10.98 6.39
C SER A 142 15.95 -9.83 5.61
N ALA A 143 16.20 -8.70 6.26
CA ALA A 143 16.86 -7.56 5.63
C ALA A 143 18.19 -7.94 4.94
N LYS A 144 18.92 -8.91 5.49
CA LYS A 144 20.16 -9.41 4.89
C LYS A 144 19.92 -10.18 3.58
N VAL A 145 18.87 -11.01 3.55
CA VAL A 145 18.47 -11.76 2.35
C VAL A 145 17.99 -10.79 1.27
N ALA A 146 17.15 -9.82 1.65
CA ALA A 146 16.70 -8.78 0.73
C ALA A 146 17.88 -7.99 0.13
N VAL A 147 18.88 -7.64 0.93
CA VAL A 147 20.12 -6.97 0.44
C VAL A 147 20.88 -7.89 -0.51
N GLY A 148 21.00 -9.18 -0.21
CA GLY A 148 21.66 -10.15 -1.08
C GLY A 148 20.99 -10.25 -2.46
N ILE A 149 19.65 -10.41 -2.48
CA ILE A 149 18.85 -10.47 -3.72
C ILE A 149 18.98 -9.15 -4.49
N PHE A 150 18.82 -8.01 -3.81
CA PHE A 150 18.89 -6.69 -4.43
C PHE A 150 20.25 -6.41 -5.09
N LEU A 151 21.35 -6.72 -4.41
CA LEU A 151 22.69 -6.55 -4.97
C LEU A 151 22.93 -7.51 -6.14
N PHE A 152 22.48 -8.76 -6.04
CA PHE A 152 22.55 -9.71 -7.13
C PHE A 152 21.77 -9.21 -8.36
N HIS A 153 20.55 -8.69 -8.15
CA HIS A 153 19.75 -8.09 -9.22
C HIS A 153 20.45 -6.91 -9.90
N LEU A 154 20.98 -5.97 -9.13
CA LEU A 154 21.72 -4.84 -9.71
C LEU A 154 22.96 -5.29 -10.49
N VAL A 155 23.69 -6.29 -9.99
CA VAL A 155 24.85 -6.86 -10.68
C VAL A 155 24.42 -7.55 -11.98
N SER A 156 23.35 -8.33 -11.96
CA SER A 156 22.80 -9.02 -13.15
C SER A 156 22.42 -8.01 -14.24
N LEU A 157 21.77 -6.89 -13.87
CA LEU A 157 21.42 -5.83 -14.81
C LEU A 157 22.67 -5.10 -15.37
N VAL A 158 23.70 -4.90 -14.56
CA VAL A 158 24.98 -4.34 -15.02
C VAL A 158 25.68 -5.30 -15.98
N VAL A 159 25.70 -6.60 -15.68
CA VAL A 159 26.25 -7.64 -16.57
C VAL A 159 25.51 -7.64 -17.90
N LEU A 160 24.18 -7.67 -17.87
CA LEU A 160 23.36 -7.60 -19.09
C LEU A 160 23.67 -6.34 -19.90
N THR A 161 23.71 -5.18 -19.24
CA THR A 161 24.06 -3.90 -19.85
C THR A 161 25.43 -3.95 -20.55
N PHE A 162 26.43 -4.52 -19.87
CA PHE A 162 27.76 -4.67 -20.44
C PHE A 162 27.76 -5.51 -21.72
N PHE A 163 27.10 -6.67 -21.71
CA PHE A 163 27.02 -7.53 -22.88
C PHE A 163 26.27 -6.88 -24.05
N ILE A 164 25.20 -6.14 -23.75
CA ILE A 164 24.45 -5.40 -24.79
C ILE A 164 25.32 -4.30 -25.41
N ILE A 165 25.99 -3.48 -24.60
CA ILE A 165 26.89 -2.43 -25.08
C ILE A 165 28.02 -3.03 -25.90
N PHE A 166 28.62 -4.13 -25.44
CA PHE A 166 29.68 -4.85 -26.15
C PHE A 166 29.16 -5.35 -27.52
N TYR A 167 27.98 -6.00 -27.55
CA TYR A 167 27.35 -6.45 -28.79
C TYR A 167 27.08 -5.29 -29.76
N LEU A 168 26.48 -4.19 -29.28
CA LEU A 168 26.17 -3.02 -30.11
C LEU A 168 27.43 -2.30 -30.62
N SER A 169 28.53 -2.35 -29.86
CA SER A 169 29.81 -1.78 -30.32
C SER A 169 30.42 -2.56 -31.50
N GLN A 170 30.09 -3.84 -31.64
CA GLN A 170 30.56 -4.70 -32.73
C GLN A 170 29.63 -4.68 -33.95
N ASN A 171 28.32 -4.63 -33.69
CA ASN A 171 27.28 -4.86 -34.71
C ASN A 171 26.54 -3.58 -35.12
N GLY A 172 26.78 -2.45 -34.42
CA GLY A 172 26.12 -1.18 -34.67
C GLY A 172 24.69 -1.11 -34.09
N ILE A 173 23.99 -0.02 -34.40
CA ILE A 173 22.64 0.31 -33.87
C ILE A 173 21.59 0.47 -35.00
N ASP A 174 21.79 -0.20 -36.13
CA ASP A 174 20.93 -0.05 -37.30
C ASP A 174 19.47 -0.46 -37.02
N ILE A 175 19.26 -1.45 -36.14
CA ILE A 175 17.93 -1.90 -35.75
C ILE A 175 17.17 -0.79 -35.02
N LEU A 176 17.85 0.00 -34.18
CA LEU A 176 17.24 1.14 -33.49
C LEU A 176 16.73 2.19 -34.50
N PHE A 177 17.54 2.50 -35.53
CA PHE A 177 17.13 3.45 -36.59
C PHE A 177 15.98 2.92 -37.43
N LYS A 178 15.97 1.62 -37.74
CA LYS A 178 14.84 0.96 -38.43
C LYS A 178 13.56 1.03 -37.59
N ASN A 179 13.66 0.74 -36.30
CA ASN A 179 12.54 0.86 -35.35
C ASN A 179 12.05 2.30 -35.20
N TRP A 180 12.96 3.30 -35.26
CA TRP A 180 12.56 4.71 -35.23
C TRP A 180 11.73 5.13 -36.43
N GLY A 181 11.97 4.53 -37.60
CA GLY A 181 11.19 4.72 -38.82
C GLY A 181 9.96 3.80 -38.91
N TYR A 182 9.67 2.99 -37.91
CA TYR A 182 8.54 2.07 -37.93
C TYR A 182 7.21 2.84 -37.98
N GLN A 183 6.41 2.56 -39.00
CA GLN A 183 5.09 3.15 -39.16
C GLN A 183 4.09 2.38 -38.29
N SER A 184 3.72 2.98 -37.16
CA SER A 184 2.63 2.48 -36.33
C SER A 184 1.28 2.89 -36.93
N GLU A 185 0.27 2.03 -36.85
CA GLU A 185 -1.11 2.35 -37.24
C GLU A 185 -1.70 3.50 -36.40
N ASN A 186 -1.20 3.69 -35.20
CA ASN A 186 -1.66 4.68 -34.24
C ASN A 186 -0.85 5.98 -34.33
N SER A 187 -1.51 7.11 -34.00
CA SER A 187 -0.85 8.41 -33.92
C SER A 187 0.19 8.44 -32.77
N ILE A 188 1.21 9.31 -32.89
CA ILE A 188 2.24 9.50 -31.86
C ILE A 188 1.61 9.84 -30.49
N TRP A 189 0.58 10.66 -30.46
CA TRP A 189 -0.12 11.04 -29.24
C TRP A 189 -0.83 9.87 -28.60
N TYR A 190 -1.43 8.99 -29.38
CA TYR A 190 -2.04 7.75 -28.92
C TYR A 190 -0.97 6.84 -28.28
N ALA A 191 0.13 6.61 -28.99
CA ALA A 191 1.23 5.77 -28.51
C ALA A 191 1.84 6.30 -27.20
N ILE A 192 2.08 7.63 -27.12
CA ILE A 192 2.63 8.25 -25.91
C ILE A 192 1.62 8.19 -24.75
N PHE A 193 0.33 8.48 -24.99
CA PHE A 193 -0.69 8.50 -23.94
C PHE A 193 -0.92 7.09 -23.33
N PHE A 194 -1.22 6.11 -24.18
CA PHE A 194 -1.46 4.74 -23.70
C PHE A 194 -0.17 4.04 -23.26
N GLY A 195 0.95 4.32 -23.93
CA GLY A 195 2.25 3.85 -23.49
C GLY A 195 2.65 4.43 -22.15
N PHE A 196 2.39 5.71 -21.87
CA PHE A 196 2.59 6.29 -20.55
C PHE A 196 1.70 5.61 -19.50
N ALA A 197 0.40 5.43 -19.81
CA ALA A 197 -0.52 4.75 -18.91
C ALA A 197 -0.06 3.33 -18.55
N ALA A 198 0.35 2.54 -19.54
CA ALA A 198 0.90 1.19 -19.36
C ALA A 198 2.24 1.21 -18.60
N SER A 199 3.13 2.15 -18.92
CA SER A 199 4.45 2.31 -18.32
C SER A 199 4.39 2.67 -16.83
N MET A 200 3.26 3.19 -16.33
CA MET A 200 3.07 3.47 -14.90
C MET A 200 3.16 2.22 -14.01
N LEU A 201 3.05 1.03 -14.57
CA LEU A 201 3.37 -0.21 -13.86
C LEU A 201 4.81 -0.23 -13.32
N GLY A 202 5.73 0.46 -13.97
CA GLY A 202 7.13 0.58 -13.55
C GLY A 202 7.37 1.36 -12.27
N VAL A 203 6.32 1.92 -11.66
CA VAL A 203 6.37 2.61 -10.36
C VAL A 203 5.91 1.69 -9.22
N SER A 204 5.51 0.45 -9.54
CA SER A 204 5.15 -0.58 -8.57
C SER A 204 6.16 -0.68 -7.43
N GLY A 205 5.66 -0.82 -6.20
CA GLY A 205 6.52 -0.96 -5.02
C GLY A 205 6.97 0.36 -4.37
N PHE A 206 6.75 1.51 -5.01
CA PHE A 206 7.14 2.79 -4.41
C PHE A 206 6.31 3.11 -3.16
N GLU A 207 5.03 2.79 -3.16
CA GLU A 207 4.13 2.91 -2.03
C GLU A 207 4.47 1.94 -0.89
N SER A 208 5.08 0.81 -1.20
CA SER A 208 5.47 -0.20 -0.21
C SER A 208 6.42 0.38 0.83
N SER A 209 7.28 1.34 0.44
CA SER A 209 8.20 2.03 1.34
C SER A 209 7.49 2.75 2.49
N ALA A 210 6.27 3.27 2.26
CA ALA A 210 5.46 3.95 3.26
C ALA A 210 4.80 2.98 4.27
N ASN A 211 4.83 1.68 4.01
CA ASN A 211 4.29 0.66 4.90
C ASN A 211 5.34 0.08 5.87
N PHE A 212 6.62 0.46 5.72
CA PHE A 212 7.76 0.03 6.55
C PHE A 212 8.47 1.19 7.23
N VAL A 213 7.81 2.32 7.40
CA VAL A 213 8.43 3.55 7.93
C VAL A 213 8.82 3.40 9.39
N GLU A 214 7.99 2.71 10.17
CA GLU A 214 8.24 2.53 11.61
C GLU A 214 9.46 1.63 11.88
N GLU A 215 9.80 0.76 10.94
CA GLU A 215 10.96 -0.13 11.00
C GLU A 215 12.26 0.56 10.58
N GLN A 216 12.20 1.69 9.89
CA GLN A 216 13.36 2.43 9.38
C GLN A 216 13.99 3.32 10.44
N GLN A 217 15.29 3.56 10.33
CA GLN A 217 15.98 4.56 11.14
C GLN A 217 15.54 5.97 10.73
N LYS A 218 15.66 6.92 11.66
CA LYS A 218 15.32 8.32 11.43
C LYS A 218 16.07 8.89 10.23
N GLY A 219 15.33 9.49 9.28
CA GLY A 219 15.89 10.14 8.10
C GLY A 219 16.29 9.18 6.97
N VAL A 220 16.05 7.88 7.11
CA VAL A 220 16.31 6.87 6.06
C VAL A 220 15.24 6.92 4.97
N PHE A 221 13.98 7.09 5.32
CA PHE A 221 12.86 7.06 4.37
C PHE A 221 13.06 7.95 3.11
N PRO A 222 13.41 9.26 3.21
CA PRO A 222 13.65 10.09 2.03
C PRO A 222 14.81 9.60 1.16
N LYS A 223 15.81 8.97 1.77
CA LYS A 223 16.97 8.42 1.05
C LYS A 223 16.58 7.15 0.29
N THR A 224 15.81 6.26 0.93
CA THR A 224 15.22 5.08 0.29
C THR A 224 14.42 5.48 -0.95
N LEU A 225 13.51 6.45 -0.84
CA LEU A 225 12.75 6.97 -1.99
C LEU A 225 13.65 7.53 -3.10
N LYS A 226 14.73 8.22 -2.72
CA LYS A 226 15.70 8.76 -3.69
C LYS A 226 16.41 7.64 -4.43
N ASN A 227 16.91 6.63 -3.71
CA ASN A 227 17.63 5.50 -4.30
C ASN A 227 16.75 4.71 -5.26
N MET A 228 15.50 4.40 -4.85
CA MET A 228 14.52 3.74 -5.70
C MET A 228 14.23 4.54 -6.98
N TRP A 229 14.00 5.84 -6.84
CA TRP A 229 13.79 6.73 -7.99
C TRP A 229 14.97 6.73 -8.96
N ILE A 230 16.21 6.82 -8.49
CA ILE A 230 17.40 6.84 -9.34
C ILE A 230 17.50 5.54 -10.14
N ILE A 231 17.36 4.39 -9.48
CA ILE A 231 17.46 3.07 -10.11
C ILE A 231 16.44 2.94 -11.25
N VAL A 232 15.18 3.17 -10.96
CA VAL A 232 14.09 3.02 -11.94
C VAL A 232 14.21 4.02 -13.09
N SER A 233 14.60 5.27 -12.78
CA SER A 233 14.75 6.33 -13.78
C SER A 233 15.85 6.08 -14.80
N ILE A 234 16.85 5.29 -14.43
CA ILE A 234 17.95 4.93 -15.32
C ILE A 234 17.66 3.61 -16.03
N ILE A 235 17.30 2.57 -15.26
CA ILE A 235 17.28 1.20 -15.77
C ILE A 235 16.08 0.97 -16.69
N ASN A 236 14.88 1.41 -16.34
CA ASN A 236 13.68 1.12 -17.14
C ASN A 236 13.77 1.74 -18.56
N PRO A 237 14.09 3.05 -18.74
CA PRO A 237 14.28 3.61 -20.07
C PRO A 237 15.44 2.98 -20.84
N LEU A 238 16.54 2.65 -20.12
CA LEU A 238 17.73 2.05 -20.73
C LEU A 238 17.43 0.67 -21.30
N MET A 239 16.71 -0.19 -20.57
CA MET A 239 16.33 -1.53 -21.05
C MET A 239 15.37 -1.44 -22.24
N ALA A 240 14.46 -0.47 -22.28
CA ALA A 240 13.62 -0.25 -23.44
C ALA A 240 14.44 0.19 -24.69
N ILE A 241 15.42 1.08 -24.53
CA ILE A 241 16.33 1.48 -25.61
C ILE A 241 17.12 0.26 -26.09
N PHE A 242 17.67 -0.54 -25.20
CA PHE A 242 18.42 -1.74 -25.54
C PHE A 242 17.57 -2.77 -26.28
N ALA A 243 16.35 -3.04 -25.81
CA ALA A 243 15.43 -3.92 -26.51
C ALA A 243 15.15 -3.45 -27.95
N LEU A 244 14.88 -2.15 -28.13
CA LEU A 244 14.68 -1.53 -29.44
C LEU A 244 15.96 -1.50 -30.31
N SER A 245 17.14 -1.60 -29.70
CA SER A 245 18.42 -1.68 -30.41
C SER A 245 18.77 -3.08 -30.86
N LEU A 246 18.25 -4.11 -30.18
CA LEU A 246 18.53 -5.52 -30.46
C LEU A 246 17.49 -6.18 -31.38
N PHE A 247 16.23 -5.83 -31.23
CA PHE A 247 15.12 -6.53 -31.90
C PHE A 247 14.17 -5.57 -32.62
N ALA A 248 13.57 -6.07 -33.73
CA ALA A 248 12.54 -5.33 -34.44
C ALA A 248 11.23 -5.28 -33.60
N ILE A 249 10.47 -4.19 -33.70
CA ILE A 249 9.21 -3.97 -32.95
C ILE A 249 8.23 -5.16 -33.08
N PRO A 250 7.96 -5.73 -34.27
CA PRO A 250 7.04 -6.89 -34.38
C PRO A 250 7.49 -8.11 -33.56
N VAL A 251 8.81 -8.33 -33.44
CA VAL A 251 9.36 -9.42 -32.61
C VAL A 251 9.12 -9.12 -31.12
N LEU A 252 9.38 -7.88 -30.70
CA LEU A 252 9.18 -7.43 -29.33
C LEU A 252 7.71 -7.48 -28.87
N GLN A 253 6.78 -7.44 -29.82
CA GLN A 253 5.34 -7.52 -29.55
C GLN A 253 4.81 -8.96 -29.49
N SER A 254 5.65 -9.97 -29.76
CA SER A 254 5.26 -11.38 -29.60
C SER A 254 5.18 -11.77 -28.12
N ALA A 255 4.34 -12.75 -27.81
CA ALA A 255 4.08 -13.17 -26.42
C ALA A 255 5.34 -13.62 -25.68
N ASP A 256 6.25 -14.34 -26.35
CA ASP A 256 7.49 -14.84 -25.77
C ASP A 256 8.40 -13.71 -25.30
N TYR A 257 8.52 -12.64 -26.11
CA TYR A 257 9.33 -11.48 -25.78
C TYR A 257 8.64 -10.57 -24.74
N GLN A 258 7.32 -10.53 -24.71
CA GLN A 258 6.60 -9.72 -23.71
C GLN A 258 6.78 -10.28 -22.30
N ASN A 259 6.82 -11.59 -22.12
CA ASN A 259 6.91 -12.24 -20.81
C ASN A 259 8.35 -12.43 -20.31
N THR A 260 9.35 -12.51 -21.22
CA THR A 260 10.74 -12.84 -20.84
C THR A 260 11.78 -11.96 -21.52
N LEU A 261 11.46 -10.67 -21.76
CA LEU A 261 12.27 -9.76 -22.56
C LEU A 261 13.75 -9.75 -22.17
N LEU A 262 14.08 -9.61 -20.88
CA LEU A 262 15.46 -9.50 -20.44
C LEU A 262 16.26 -10.79 -20.62
N VAL A 263 15.62 -11.95 -20.47
CA VAL A 263 16.24 -13.26 -20.77
C VAL A 263 16.52 -13.39 -22.26
N GLN A 264 15.56 -13.01 -23.12
CA GLN A 264 15.76 -13.02 -24.58
C GLN A 264 16.90 -12.09 -25.00
N MET A 265 16.99 -10.91 -24.39
CA MET A 265 18.13 -10.01 -24.60
C MET A 265 19.43 -10.65 -24.15
N GLY A 266 19.45 -11.29 -22.97
CA GLY A 266 20.62 -11.97 -22.40
C GLY A 266 21.09 -13.12 -23.28
N ASP A 267 20.18 -13.97 -23.75
CA ASP A 267 20.46 -15.07 -24.65
C ASP A 267 21.05 -14.59 -25.97
N PHE A 268 20.45 -13.56 -26.56
CA PHE A 268 20.90 -12.99 -27.82
C PHE A 268 22.31 -12.42 -27.79
N VAL A 269 22.69 -11.71 -26.70
CA VAL A 269 24.00 -11.02 -26.62
C VAL A 269 25.09 -11.81 -25.92
N GLY A 270 24.74 -12.74 -25.03
CA GLY A 270 25.70 -13.48 -24.20
C GLY A 270 25.50 -14.99 -24.20
N GLY A 271 24.41 -15.47 -24.84
CA GLY A 271 24.06 -16.89 -24.91
C GLY A 271 23.42 -17.44 -23.63
N GLU A 272 23.20 -18.75 -23.61
CA GLU A 272 22.44 -19.45 -22.57
C GLU A 272 22.86 -19.15 -21.13
N TRP A 273 24.15 -18.92 -20.87
CA TRP A 273 24.62 -18.67 -19.52
C TRP A 273 24.22 -17.28 -18.98
N VAL A 274 24.17 -16.23 -19.83
CA VAL A 274 23.65 -14.91 -19.46
C VAL A 274 22.16 -14.99 -19.26
N ALA A 275 21.44 -15.66 -20.16
CA ALA A 275 20.01 -15.94 -20.03
C ALA A 275 19.67 -16.64 -18.70
N ALA A 276 20.46 -17.66 -18.33
CA ALA A 276 20.28 -18.37 -17.06
C ALA A 276 20.50 -17.48 -15.83
N ILE A 277 21.51 -16.61 -15.83
CA ILE A 277 21.74 -15.65 -14.75
C ILE A 277 20.52 -14.71 -14.60
N ILE A 278 20.04 -14.16 -15.71
CA ILE A 278 18.90 -13.25 -15.70
C ILE A 278 17.62 -13.96 -15.27
N ALA A 279 17.40 -15.22 -15.69
CA ALA A 279 16.24 -16.00 -15.28
C ALA A 279 16.25 -16.30 -13.77
N VAL A 280 17.40 -16.69 -13.22
CA VAL A 280 17.55 -16.91 -11.77
C VAL A 280 17.37 -15.60 -10.98
N ASP A 281 17.95 -14.52 -11.46
CA ASP A 281 17.81 -13.19 -10.89
C ASP A 281 16.33 -12.76 -10.86
N ALA A 282 15.66 -12.85 -11.99
CA ALA A 282 14.24 -12.52 -12.11
C ALA A 282 13.37 -13.35 -11.14
N PHE A 283 13.61 -14.68 -11.08
CA PHE A 283 12.90 -15.54 -10.14
C PHE A 283 13.10 -15.11 -8.69
N LEU A 284 14.32 -14.77 -8.29
CA LEU A 284 14.62 -14.37 -6.92
C LEU A 284 14.01 -13.00 -6.56
N VAL A 285 14.19 -11.99 -7.41
CA VAL A 285 13.72 -10.63 -7.10
C VAL A 285 12.21 -10.53 -7.14
N LEU A 286 11.54 -11.19 -8.11
CA LEU A 286 10.08 -11.26 -8.19
C LEU A 286 9.48 -12.08 -7.04
N SER A 287 10.16 -13.13 -6.61
CA SER A 287 9.78 -13.90 -5.41
C SER A 287 9.84 -13.01 -4.14
N GLY A 288 10.82 -12.12 -4.04
CA GLY A 288 10.88 -11.10 -2.99
C GLY A 288 9.66 -10.19 -3.00
N ALA A 289 9.22 -9.71 -4.18
CA ALA A 289 8.03 -8.88 -4.32
C ALA A 289 6.74 -9.62 -3.91
N VAL A 290 6.63 -10.92 -4.18
CA VAL A 290 5.51 -11.75 -3.67
C VAL A 290 5.48 -11.75 -2.14
N LEU A 291 6.62 -12.02 -1.48
CA LEU A 291 6.70 -12.01 -0.02
C LEU A 291 6.35 -10.65 0.56
N THR A 292 6.89 -9.57 -0.01
CA THR A 292 6.59 -8.18 0.41
C THR A 292 5.10 -7.89 0.32
N SER A 293 4.41 -8.36 -0.71
CA SER A 293 2.95 -8.21 -0.86
C SER A 293 2.17 -8.94 0.25
N PHE A 294 2.54 -10.17 0.60
CA PHE A 294 1.92 -10.91 1.71
C PHE A 294 2.13 -10.22 3.06
N VAL A 295 3.33 -9.71 3.32
CA VAL A 295 3.65 -8.98 4.55
C VAL A 295 2.91 -7.65 4.59
N GLY A 296 2.93 -6.88 3.50
CA GLY A 296 2.29 -5.56 3.40
C GLY A 296 0.78 -5.62 3.60
N VAL A 297 0.09 -6.54 2.91
CA VAL A 297 -1.36 -6.71 3.07
C VAL A 297 -1.73 -7.20 4.47
N THR A 298 -0.89 -8.07 5.06
CA THR A 298 -1.14 -8.56 6.42
C THR A 298 -1.09 -7.42 7.43
N GLY A 299 -0.07 -6.57 7.35
CA GLY A 299 0.07 -5.39 8.21
C GLY A 299 -1.09 -4.40 8.04
N LEU A 300 -1.50 -4.11 6.80
CA LEU A 300 -2.62 -3.22 6.50
C LEU A 300 -3.96 -3.77 7.05
N LEU A 301 -4.26 -5.04 6.79
CA LEU A 301 -5.50 -5.68 7.28
C LEU A 301 -5.51 -5.84 8.80
N GLU A 302 -4.38 -6.13 9.43
CA GLU A 302 -4.25 -6.08 10.90
C GLU A 302 -4.60 -4.67 11.41
N ARG A 303 -4.04 -3.62 10.82
CA ARG A 303 -4.32 -2.24 11.19
C ARG A 303 -5.80 -1.90 11.02
N MET A 304 -6.40 -2.19 9.86
CA MET A 304 -7.84 -2.00 9.63
C MET A 304 -8.69 -2.77 10.63
N THR A 305 -8.26 -3.95 11.05
CA THR A 305 -8.96 -4.76 12.05
C THR A 305 -8.86 -4.15 13.44
N LEU A 306 -7.68 -3.66 13.82
CA LEU A 306 -7.48 -2.90 15.07
C LEU A 306 -8.32 -1.63 15.09
N ASP A 307 -8.43 -0.93 13.96
CA ASP A 307 -9.28 0.25 13.80
C ASP A 307 -10.78 -0.09 13.64
N ARG A 308 -11.14 -1.38 13.79
CA ARG A 308 -12.52 -1.90 13.75
C ARG A 308 -13.24 -1.77 12.41
N ILE A 309 -12.52 -1.62 11.34
CA ILE A 309 -13.08 -1.66 9.98
C ILE A 309 -13.38 -3.11 9.60
N MET A 310 -12.45 -4.01 9.89
CA MET A 310 -12.59 -5.43 9.60
C MET A 310 -13.03 -6.24 10.84
N PRO A 311 -13.57 -7.46 10.67
CA PRO A 311 -13.95 -8.33 11.79
C PRO A 311 -12.76 -8.67 12.70
N GLN A 312 -12.94 -8.60 14.01
CA GLN A 312 -11.92 -8.96 15.01
C GLN A 312 -11.43 -10.41 14.89
N PHE A 313 -12.19 -11.24 14.21
CA PHE A 313 -11.83 -12.60 13.84
C PHE A 313 -10.46 -12.70 13.14
N PHE A 314 -10.06 -11.67 12.39
CA PHE A 314 -8.78 -11.64 11.67
C PHE A 314 -7.56 -11.41 12.56
N LEU A 315 -7.74 -10.88 13.79
CA LEU A 315 -6.63 -10.67 14.74
C LEU A 315 -6.12 -11.94 15.40
N LYS A 316 -6.77 -13.09 15.15
CA LYS A 316 -6.31 -14.34 15.76
C LYS A 316 -4.96 -14.75 15.18
N LYS A 317 -3.93 -14.74 16.05
CA LYS A 317 -2.57 -15.14 15.71
C LYS A 317 -2.34 -16.61 15.99
N ASN A 318 -1.43 -17.22 15.24
CA ASN A 318 -0.93 -18.55 15.53
C ASN A 318 0.14 -18.52 16.65
N LYS A 319 0.70 -19.70 17.00
CA LYS A 319 1.75 -19.79 18.04
C LYS A 319 3.03 -19.01 17.71
N ARG A 320 3.25 -18.68 16.44
CA ARG A 320 4.40 -17.93 15.92
C ARG A 320 4.11 -16.42 15.77
N GLY A 321 2.93 -15.96 16.16
CA GLY A 321 2.54 -14.55 16.11
C GLY A 321 1.97 -14.07 14.77
N SER A 322 1.80 -14.94 13.76
CA SER A 322 1.29 -14.56 12.43
C SER A 322 -0.23 -14.57 12.37
N SER A 323 -0.82 -13.61 11.67
CA SER A 323 -2.26 -13.49 11.41
C SER A 323 -2.69 -14.39 10.25
N TYR A 324 -2.61 -15.70 10.47
CA TYR A 324 -2.79 -16.73 9.44
C TYR A 324 -4.11 -16.64 8.67
N ARG A 325 -5.18 -16.13 9.28
CA ARG A 325 -6.49 -15.98 8.61
C ARG A 325 -6.47 -14.92 7.52
N ILE A 326 -5.75 -13.84 7.74
CA ILE A 326 -5.54 -12.79 6.74
C ILE A 326 -4.74 -13.35 5.57
N ILE A 327 -3.67 -14.08 5.88
CA ILE A 327 -2.79 -14.67 4.86
C ILE A 327 -3.54 -15.68 3.99
N ILE A 328 -4.36 -16.55 4.59
CA ILE A 328 -5.20 -17.50 3.86
C ILE A 328 -6.21 -16.77 2.97
N LEU A 329 -6.90 -15.75 3.49
CA LEU A 329 -7.83 -14.96 2.69
C LEU A 329 -7.13 -14.32 1.49
N PHE A 330 -5.98 -13.71 1.72
CA PHE A 330 -5.21 -13.06 0.67
C PHE A 330 -4.72 -14.07 -0.39
N PHE A 331 -4.25 -15.25 0.03
CA PHE A 331 -3.88 -16.32 -0.88
C PHE A 331 -5.05 -16.75 -1.78
N ILE A 332 -6.25 -16.98 -1.19
CA ILE A 332 -7.44 -17.35 -1.95
C ILE A 332 -7.80 -16.26 -2.97
N LEU A 333 -7.75 -14.99 -2.57
CA LEU A 333 -8.02 -13.87 -3.46
C LEU A 333 -6.98 -13.77 -4.58
N ALA A 334 -5.70 -13.92 -4.27
CA ALA A 334 -4.63 -13.90 -5.26
C ALA A 334 -4.79 -15.05 -6.30
N VAL A 335 -5.07 -16.26 -5.84
CA VAL A 335 -5.32 -17.40 -6.74
C VAL A 335 -6.57 -17.17 -7.59
N SER A 336 -7.64 -16.58 -7.04
CA SER A 336 -8.85 -16.28 -7.82
C SER A 336 -8.57 -15.30 -8.96
N VAL A 337 -7.76 -14.25 -8.69
CA VAL A 337 -7.33 -13.30 -9.74
C VAL A 337 -6.51 -13.99 -10.82
N LEU A 338 -5.54 -14.81 -10.44
CA LEU A 338 -4.71 -15.58 -11.38
C LEU A 338 -5.58 -16.44 -12.32
N LEU A 339 -6.58 -17.14 -11.76
CA LEU A 339 -7.46 -18.02 -12.54
C LEU A 339 -8.40 -17.23 -13.47
N ILE A 340 -8.98 -16.12 -13.01
CA ILE A 340 -9.88 -15.30 -13.83
C ILE A 340 -9.12 -14.64 -14.99
N THR A 341 -7.91 -14.15 -14.73
CA THR A 341 -7.05 -13.52 -15.74
C THR A 341 -6.30 -14.56 -16.60
N ASN A 342 -6.38 -15.84 -16.24
CA ASN A 342 -5.60 -16.92 -16.86
C ASN A 342 -4.09 -16.59 -16.96
N GLY A 343 -3.56 -15.88 -15.97
CA GLY A 343 -2.16 -15.44 -15.94
C GLY A 343 -1.80 -14.40 -17.02
N ASN A 344 -2.78 -13.78 -17.69
CA ASN A 344 -2.49 -12.76 -18.70
C ASN A 344 -1.91 -11.50 -18.03
N VAL A 345 -0.65 -11.21 -18.33
CA VAL A 345 0.13 -10.13 -17.71
C VAL A 345 -0.48 -8.75 -17.99
N ALA A 346 -1.01 -8.52 -19.20
CA ALA A 346 -1.60 -7.24 -19.56
C ALA A 346 -2.87 -6.95 -18.74
N LEU A 347 -3.73 -7.95 -18.51
CA LEU A 347 -4.92 -7.81 -17.64
C LEU A 347 -4.53 -7.61 -16.18
N LEU A 348 -3.59 -8.40 -15.68
CA LEU A 348 -3.07 -8.26 -14.32
C LEU A 348 -2.47 -6.88 -14.10
N ALA A 349 -1.67 -6.41 -15.07
CA ALA A 349 -1.08 -5.08 -15.09
C ALA A 349 -2.15 -3.98 -15.06
N GLY A 350 -3.24 -4.14 -15.81
CA GLY A 350 -4.36 -3.19 -15.84
C GLY A 350 -5.06 -3.07 -14.48
N VAL A 351 -5.42 -4.20 -13.85
CA VAL A 351 -6.03 -4.23 -12.51
C VAL A 351 -5.12 -3.59 -11.48
N TYR A 352 -3.83 -3.95 -11.51
CA TYR A 352 -2.82 -3.36 -10.64
C TYR A 352 -2.76 -1.86 -10.84
N THR A 353 -2.58 -1.41 -12.09
CA THR A 353 -2.33 0.00 -12.40
C THR A 353 -3.52 0.88 -12.01
N ILE A 354 -4.77 0.44 -12.26
CA ILE A 354 -5.97 1.17 -11.83
C ILE A 354 -6.01 1.31 -10.29
N SER A 355 -5.78 0.20 -9.56
CA SER A 355 -5.78 0.20 -8.09
C SER A 355 -4.70 1.13 -7.55
N PHE A 356 -3.48 0.95 -8.02
CA PHE A 356 -2.28 1.66 -7.57
C PHE A 356 -2.33 3.16 -7.88
N LEU A 357 -2.68 3.54 -9.13
CA LEU A 357 -2.82 4.95 -9.50
C LEU A 357 -3.92 5.66 -8.69
N SER A 358 -5.00 4.95 -8.39
CA SER A 358 -6.05 5.47 -7.50
C SER A 358 -5.51 5.73 -6.08
N VAL A 359 -4.67 4.82 -5.54
CA VAL A 359 -4.00 5.03 -4.24
C VAL A 359 -3.06 6.23 -4.30
N MET A 360 -2.26 6.36 -5.37
CA MET A 360 -1.36 7.51 -5.56
C MET A 360 -2.14 8.82 -5.62
N ALA A 361 -3.24 8.87 -6.39
CA ALA A 361 -4.10 10.05 -6.46
C ALA A 361 -4.66 10.43 -5.08
N LEU A 362 -5.17 9.45 -4.33
CA LEU A 362 -5.67 9.66 -2.96
C LEU A 362 -4.57 10.10 -2.00
N PHE A 363 -3.35 9.59 -2.17
CA PHE A 363 -2.20 10.00 -1.36
C PHE A 363 -1.82 11.46 -1.64
N ALA A 364 -1.84 11.87 -2.91
CA ALA A 364 -1.59 13.26 -3.29
C ALA A 364 -2.70 14.21 -2.79
N ILE A 365 -3.98 13.78 -2.84
CA ILE A 365 -5.10 14.49 -2.21
C ILE A 365 -4.90 14.57 -0.69
N GLY A 366 -4.46 13.48 -0.06
CA GLY A 366 -4.08 13.45 1.35
C GLY A 366 -2.99 14.47 1.70
N ASN A 367 -2.02 14.67 0.81
CA ASN A 367 -1.00 15.72 0.95
C ASN A 367 -1.60 17.13 0.90
N ILE A 368 -2.53 17.40 -0.02
CA ILE A 368 -3.27 18.67 -0.06
C ILE A 368 -4.02 18.92 1.25
N LEU A 369 -4.76 17.90 1.72
CA LEU A 369 -5.51 17.99 2.97
C LEU A 369 -4.58 18.17 4.18
N LEU A 370 -3.42 17.53 4.19
CA LEU A 370 -2.39 17.73 5.19
C LEU A 370 -1.92 19.19 5.21
N LYS A 371 -1.67 19.79 4.04
CA LYS A 371 -1.24 21.18 3.91
C LYS A 371 -2.28 22.19 4.43
N ILE A 372 -3.55 21.91 4.16
CA ILE A 372 -4.67 22.82 4.52
C ILE A 372 -5.11 22.60 5.97
N ARG A 373 -5.39 21.35 6.35
CA ARG A 373 -6.01 21.00 7.63
C ARG A 373 -5.02 20.79 8.76
N ARG A 374 -3.76 20.41 8.45
CA ARG A 374 -2.72 20.05 9.42
C ARG A 374 -1.45 20.87 9.21
N ASN A 375 -1.57 22.15 8.95
CA ASN A 375 -0.46 23.05 8.64
C ASN A 375 0.57 23.18 9.77
N GLN A 376 0.19 22.89 11.01
CA GLN A 376 1.04 22.97 12.20
C GLN A 376 1.90 21.73 12.43
N LEU A 377 1.61 20.60 11.76
CA LEU A 377 2.42 19.40 11.90
C LEU A 377 3.86 19.66 11.42
N PRO A 378 4.88 19.18 12.16
CA PRO A 378 6.27 19.27 11.71
C PRO A 378 6.44 18.49 10.41
N ARG A 379 6.96 19.17 9.39
CA ARG A 379 7.21 18.57 8.06
C ARG A 379 8.66 18.84 7.69
N PRO A 380 9.53 17.82 7.82
CA PRO A 380 10.94 17.94 7.46
C PRO A 380 11.13 18.29 5.98
N GLU A 381 10.28 17.71 5.13
CA GLU A 381 10.22 17.99 3.69
C GLU A 381 8.88 18.64 3.35
N LYS A 382 8.88 19.49 2.32
CA LYS A 382 7.66 20.13 1.80
C LYS A 382 7.64 20.02 0.28
N ALA A 383 6.63 19.34 -0.26
CA ALA A 383 6.40 19.31 -1.69
C ALA A 383 5.82 20.66 -2.15
N PRO A 384 6.37 21.32 -3.18
CA PRO A 384 5.77 22.52 -3.78
C PRO A 384 4.35 22.23 -4.28
N TRP A 385 3.45 23.22 -4.19
CA TRP A 385 2.08 23.08 -4.69
C TRP A 385 2.03 22.67 -6.16
N ALA A 386 2.87 23.28 -7.01
CA ALA A 386 2.96 22.93 -8.42
C ALA A 386 3.31 21.44 -8.62
N SER A 387 4.23 20.89 -7.83
CA SER A 387 4.59 19.48 -7.90
C SER A 387 3.40 18.57 -7.54
N VAL A 388 2.60 18.94 -6.54
CA VAL A 388 1.43 18.15 -6.13
C VAL A 388 0.34 18.19 -7.21
N ILE A 389 0.06 19.35 -7.76
CA ILE A 389 -0.95 19.53 -8.82
C ILE A 389 -0.52 18.76 -10.08
N LEU A 390 0.73 18.91 -10.53
CA LEU A 390 1.26 18.18 -11.68
C LEU A 390 1.22 16.66 -11.48
N ALA A 391 1.56 16.20 -10.27
CA ALA A 391 1.51 14.79 -9.93
C ALA A 391 0.08 14.23 -10.01
N ILE A 392 -0.92 14.98 -9.51
CA ILE A 392 -2.33 14.59 -9.60
C ILE A 392 -2.79 14.54 -11.06
N ILE A 393 -2.46 15.55 -11.86
CA ILE A 393 -2.81 15.58 -13.29
C ILE A 393 -2.18 14.37 -14.00
N ALA A 394 -0.89 14.12 -13.78
CA ALA A 394 -0.19 13.01 -14.43
C ALA A 394 -0.80 11.65 -14.04
N VAL A 395 -1.04 11.40 -12.75
CA VAL A 395 -1.65 10.14 -12.29
C VAL A 395 -3.09 10.01 -12.77
N SER A 396 -3.87 11.09 -12.76
CA SER A 396 -5.25 11.07 -13.29
C SER A 396 -5.28 10.79 -14.79
N SER A 397 -4.32 11.35 -15.55
CA SER A 397 -4.18 11.07 -16.99
C SER A 397 -3.80 9.60 -17.25
N ALA A 398 -2.86 9.06 -16.46
CA ALA A 398 -2.48 7.64 -16.54
C ALA A 398 -3.64 6.71 -16.17
N LEU A 399 -4.40 7.07 -15.13
CA LEU A 399 -5.60 6.34 -14.71
C LEU A 399 -6.66 6.34 -15.83
N ALA A 400 -6.93 7.51 -16.42
CA ALA A 400 -7.83 7.61 -17.55
C ALA A 400 -7.36 6.76 -18.73
N GLY A 401 -6.05 6.75 -19.03
CA GLY A 401 -5.48 5.90 -20.08
C GLY A 401 -5.70 4.40 -19.81
N ASN A 402 -5.49 3.94 -18.58
CA ASN A 402 -5.74 2.54 -18.23
C ASN A 402 -7.22 2.13 -18.26
N ILE A 403 -8.13 3.07 -17.94
CA ILE A 403 -9.59 2.85 -18.00
C ILE A 403 -10.06 2.82 -19.46
N LEU A 404 -9.51 3.70 -20.31
CA LEU A 404 -9.89 3.86 -21.73
C LEU A 404 -9.15 2.92 -22.66
N MET A 405 -8.18 2.14 -22.15
CA MET A 405 -7.40 1.20 -22.94
C MET A 405 -8.29 0.09 -23.48
N ASP A 406 -8.30 -0.05 -24.80
CA ASP A 406 -9.06 -1.10 -25.46
C ASP A 406 -8.51 -2.48 -25.09
N PRO A 407 -9.37 -3.45 -24.76
CA PRO A 407 -8.94 -4.80 -24.52
C PRO A 407 -8.34 -5.38 -25.81
N LYS A 408 -7.23 -6.11 -25.67
CA LYS A 408 -6.65 -6.90 -26.75
C LYS A 408 -7.35 -8.25 -26.82
N ASP A 409 -7.68 -8.69 -28.02
CA ASP A 409 -8.37 -9.94 -28.27
C ASP A 409 -9.71 -10.07 -27.51
N ASP A 410 -10.28 -11.24 -27.38
CA ASP A 410 -11.55 -11.50 -26.68
C ASP A 410 -11.47 -11.39 -25.13
N LEU A 411 -10.49 -10.66 -24.61
CA LEU A 411 -10.27 -10.51 -23.18
C LEU A 411 -11.18 -9.40 -22.58
N PRO A 412 -11.61 -9.53 -21.33
CA PRO A 412 -12.37 -8.48 -20.66
C PRO A 412 -11.51 -7.21 -20.48
N SER A 413 -12.14 -6.03 -20.46
CA SER A 413 -11.39 -4.79 -20.21
C SER A 413 -10.79 -4.76 -18.80
N ASN A 414 -9.66 -4.07 -18.65
CA ASN A 414 -8.98 -3.87 -17.36
C ASN A 414 -9.95 -3.33 -16.30
N THR A 415 -10.85 -2.43 -16.71
CA THR A 415 -11.86 -1.81 -15.83
C THR A 415 -12.87 -2.82 -15.32
N ILE A 416 -13.34 -3.75 -16.16
CA ILE A 416 -14.29 -4.78 -15.74
C ILE A 416 -13.63 -5.69 -14.70
N VAL A 417 -12.44 -6.21 -15.01
CA VAL A 417 -11.71 -7.10 -14.07
C VAL A 417 -11.41 -6.38 -12.75
N PHE A 418 -11.04 -5.09 -12.80
CA PHE A 418 -10.86 -4.29 -11.59
C PHE A 418 -12.16 -4.17 -10.77
N LEU A 419 -13.28 -3.87 -11.41
CA LEU A 419 -14.57 -3.70 -10.75
C LEU A 419 -15.09 -5.00 -10.13
N ASP A 420 -14.84 -6.15 -10.76
CA ASP A 420 -15.24 -7.46 -10.24
C ASP A 420 -14.64 -7.77 -8.86
N TYR A 421 -13.46 -7.21 -8.56
CA TYR A 421 -12.82 -7.34 -7.25
C TYR A 421 -13.06 -6.13 -6.33
N PHE A 422 -13.04 -4.94 -6.90
CA PHE A 422 -13.20 -3.71 -6.12
C PHE A 422 -14.59 -3.59 -5.51
N VAL A 423 -15.64 -3.82 -6.32
CA VAL A 423 -17.03 -3.62 -5.87
C VAL A 423 -17.41 -4.56 -4.72
N PRO A 424 -17.17 -5.88 -4.78
CA PRO A 424 -17.47 -6.76 -3.65
C PRO A 424 -16.66 -6.39 -2.40
N THR A 425 -15.38 -6.04 -2.57
CA THR A 425 -14.51 -5.71 -1.44
C THR A 425 -14.95 -4.43 -0.75
N ILE A 426 -15.26 -3.36 -1.50
CA ILE A 426 -15.72 -2.10 -0.92
C ILE A 426 -17.10 -2.23 -0.29
N ILE A 427 -18.01 -3.01 -0.89
CA ILE A 427 -19.30 -3.32 -0.28
C ILE A 427 -19.10 -4.03 1.06
N PHE A 428 -18.23 -5.03 1.12
CA PHE A 428 -17.92 -5.72 2.37
C PHE A 428 -17.38 -4.75 3.44
N VAL A 429 -16.48 -3.84 3.06
CA VAL A 429 -15.94 -2.82 3.97
C VAL A 429 -17.04 -1.86 4.45
N ILE A 430 -17.94 -1.41 3.55
CA ILE A 430 -19.08 -0.55 3.90
C ILE A 430 -20.03 -1.27 4.86
N ILE A 431 -20.32 -2.55 4.61
CA ILE A 431 -21.11 -3.40 5.51
C ILE A 431 -20.46 -3.45 6.89
N MET A 432 -19.14 -3.68 6.95
CA MET A 432 -18.42 -3.76 8.20
C MET A 432 -18.36 -2.43 8.97
N LEU A 433 -18.24 -1.31 8.28
CA LEU A 433 -18.32 0.03 8.89
C LEU A 433 -19.71 0.31 9.47
N ASN A 434 -20.75 -0.16 8.81
CA ASN A 434 -22.15 0.07 9.20
C ASN A 434 -22.79 -1.14 9.93
N ARG A 435 -21.97 -2.10 10.40
CA ARG A 435 -22.47 -3.38 10.95
C ARG A 435 -23.48 -3.24 12.08
N THR A 436 -23.36 -2.19 12.91
CA THR A 436 -24.33 -1.94 13.99
C THR A 436 -25.68 -1.52 13.48
N VAL A 437 -25.72 -0.70 12.41
CA VAL A 437 -26.97 -0.30 11.75
C VAL A 437 -27.61 -1.49 11.07
N LEU A 438 -26.81 -2.29 10.37
CA LEU A 438 -27.30 -3.50 9.69
C LEU A 438 -27.82 -4.54 10.67
N LEU A 439 -27.13 -4.77 11.80
CA LEU A 439 -27.61 -5.67 12.85
C LEU A 439 -28.94 -5.21 13.44
N LYS A 440 -29.12 -3.90 13.68
CA LYS A 440 -30.40 -3.33 14.11
C LYS A 440 -31.50 -3.52 13.07
N LEU A 441 -31.18 -3.33 11.79
CA LEU A 441 -32.13 -3.54 10.69
C LEU A 441 -32.54 -5.02 10.58
N VAL A 442 -31.57 -5.94 10.65
CA VAL A 442 -31.85 -7.39 10.70
C VAL A 442 -32.75 -7.73 11.88
N LEU A 443 -32.46 -7.16 13.06
CA LEU A 443 -33.30 -7.34 14.25
C LEU A 443 -34.76 -6.84 14.01
N GLN A 444 -34.92 -5.67 13.40
CA GLN A 444 -36.23 -5.13 13.04
C GLN A 444 -36.98 -6.05 12.07
N ILE A 445 -36.29 -6.60 11.06
CA ILE A 445 -36.86 -7.56 10.11
C ILE A 445 -37.27 -8.85 10.84
N ILE A 446 -36.41 -9.36 11.73
CA ILE A 446 -36.73 -10.54 12.55
C ILE A 446 -37.97 -10.28 13.40
N TYR A 447 -38.06 -9.13 14.07
CA TYR A 447 -39.26 -8.77 14.84
C TYR A 447 -40.50 -8.66 13.97
N ALA A 448 -40.40 -8.06 12.78
CA ALA A 448 -41.56 -7.93 11.87
C ALA A 448 -42.07 -9.29 11.38
N ILE A 449 -41.19 -10.25 11.11
CA ILE A 449 -41.54 -11.57 10.58
C ILE A 449 -41.98 -12.53 11.71
N PHE A 450 -41.32 -12.49 12.89
CA PHE A 450 -41.48 -13.46 13.96
C PHE A 450 -42.23 -12.95 15.18
N ASN A 451 -42.87 -11.77 15.11
CA ASN A 451 -43.70 -11.25 16.21
C ASN A 451 -44.72 -12.26 16.75
N PRO A 452 -45.28 -13.21 15.95
CA PRO A 452 -46.10 -14.29 16.44
C PRO A 452 -45.35 -15.39 17.22
N LEU A 453 -44.02 -15.54 16.98
CA LEU A 453 -43.17 -16.61 17.53
C LEU A 453 -42.20 -16.09 18.62
N ARG A 454 -42.67 -15.30 19.53
CA ARG A 454 -41.97 -14.51 20.55
C ARG A 454 -40.88 -15.25 21.35
N ARG A 455 -41.01 -16.56 21.56
CA ARG A 455 -40.05 -17.34 22.39
C ARG A 455 -38.75 -17.68 21.68
N LEU A 456 -38.76 -17.89 20.36
CA LEU A 456 -37.54 -18.18 19.57
C LEU A 456 -36.72 -16.90 19.28
N VAL A 457 -37.40 -15.79 19.11
CA VAL A 457 -36.81 -14.47 18.81
C VAL A 457 -36.01 -13.92 19.98
N PHE A 458 -36.41 -14.19 21.23
CA PHE A 458 -35.77 -13.67 22.44
C PHE A 458 -34.28 -14.09 22.58
N ASN A 459 -33.95 -15.31 22.19
CA ASN A 459 -32.56 -15.77 22.27
C ASN A 459 -31.65 -15.17 21.18
N VAL A 460 -32.19 -14.88 19.99
CA VAL A 460 -31.49 -14.22 18.89
C VAL A 460 -31.29 -12.74 19.19
N ASP A 461 -32.35 -12.08 19.69
CA ASP A 461 -32.31 -10.69 20.16
C ASP A 461 -31.19 -10.48 21.21
N LYS A 462 -31.18 -11.31 22.25
CA LYS A 462 -30.17 -11.23 23.30
C LYS A 462 -28.75 -11.35 22.76
N LYS A 463 -28.50 -12.25 21.79
CA LYS A 463 -27.18 -12.38 21.16
C LYS A 463 -26.80 -11.16 20.31
N ILE A 464 -27.74 -10.66 19.49
CA ILE A 464 -27.50 -9.49 18.64
C ILE A 464 -27.27 -8.25 19.50
N THR A 465 -28.14 -8.02 20.51
CA THR A 465 -28.00 -6.91 21.44
C THR A 465 -26.68 -6.98 22.21
N GLN A 466 -26.30 -8.15 22.74
CA GLN A 466 -25.00 -8.33 23.37
C GLN A 466 -23.83 -8.04 22.41
N THR A 467 -23.95 -8.41 21.13
CA THR A 467 -22.90 -8.13 20.14
C THR A 467 -22.83 -6.64 19.83
N VAL A 468 -23.97 -5.96 19.68
CA VAL A 468 -24.03 -4.51 19.49
C VAL A 468 -23.47 -3.78 20.69
N ASP A 469 -23.85 -4.19 21.90
CA ASP A 469 -23.35 -3.59 23.16
C ASP A 469 -21.85 -3.82 23.33
N LYS A 470 -21.34 -5.00 22.95
CA LYS A 470 -19.89 -5.28 22.97
C LYS A 470 -19.13 -4.41 21.98
N ILE A 471 -19.69 -4.15 20.79
CA ILE A 471 -19.12 -3.25 19.79
C ILE A 471 -19.09 -1.81 20.32
N ASN A 472 -20.17 -1.35 20.95
CA ASN A 472 -20.33 0.00 21.47
C ASN A 472 -19.68 0.23 22.83
N SER A 473 -19.26 -0.82 23.55
CA SER A 473 -18.70 -0.73 24.92
C SER A 473 -17.22 -0.38 24.96
N GLN A 474 -16.55 -0.30 23.82
CA GLN A 474 -15.14 0.08 23.84
C GLN A 474 -14.98 1.55 24.17
N GLU A 475 -14.01 1.79 25.00
CA GLU A 475 -13.67 3.10 25.51
C GLU A 475 -12.52 3.67 24.67
N PHE A 476 -12.63 4.92 24.32
CA PHE A 476 -11.59 5.67 23.63
C PHE A 476 -10.97 6.69 24.58
N VAL A 477 -9.73 7.06 24.33
CA VAL A 477 -9.00 8.02 25.17
C VAL A 477 -8.54 9.17 24.32
N PHE A 478 -8.79 10.41 24.77
CA PHE A 478 -8.21 11.61 24.19
C PHE A 478 -7.31 12.30 25.21
N PHE A 479 -6.03 12.46 24.87
CA PHE A 479 -5.10 13.23 25.69
C PHE A 479 -5.19 14.72 25.35
N THR A 480 -5.65 15.51 26.33
CA THR A 480 -5.72 16.96 26.23
C THR A 480 -4.51 17.63 26.89
N LYS A 481 -4.16 18.82 26.44
CA LYS A 481 -3.20 19.72 27.08
C LYS A 481 -3.88 20.88 27.81
N GLY A 482 -5.17 20.78 28.08
CA GLY A 482 -6.00 21.90 28.46
C GLY A 482 -6.57 22.63 27.23
N ASP A 483 -6.92 21.83 26.20
CA ASP A 483 -7.52 22.33 24.96
C ASP A 483 -8.83 23.06 25.25
N ASN A 484 -9.14 24.07 24.43
CA ASN A 484 -10.39 24.82 24.54
C ASN A 484 -11.59 23.99 24.07
N ILE A 485 -12.79 24.44 24.45
CA ILE A 485 -14.05 23.78 24.12
C ILE A 485 -14.24 23.52 22.61
N ALA A 486 -13.75 24.40 21.75
CA ALA A 486 -13.87 24.23 20.29
C ALA A 486 -13.05 23.02 19.79
N THR A 487 -11.88 22.81 20.36
CA THR A 487 -11.04 21.63 20.05
C THR A 487 -11.67 20.37 20.60
N LEU A 488 -12.11 20.38 21.86
CA LEU A 488 -12.78 19.24 22.49
C LEU A 488 -14.10 18.88 21.75
N ASN A 489 -14.85 19.88 21.30
CA ASN A 489 -16.04 19.66 20.49
C ASN A 489 -15.73 18.97 19.14
N LYS A 490 -14.63 19.33 18.48
CA LYS A 490 -14.20 18.62 17.27
C LYS A 490 -13.85 17.16 17.55
N VAL A 491 -13.25 16.87 18.69
CA VAL A 491 -12.98 15.49 19.13
C VAL A 491 -14.29 14.73 19.30
N MET A 492 -15.29 15.29 19.98
CA MET A 492 -16.60 14.69 20.15
C MET A 492 -17.28 14.42 18.81
N LEU A 493 -17.28 15.40 17.90
CA LEU A 493 -17.85 15.23 16.55
C LEU A 493 -17.11 14.15 15.73
N TYR A 494 -15.78 14.06 15.87
CA TYR A 494 -15.02 12.99 15.22
C TYR A 494 -15.43 11.63 15.77
N ILE A 495 -15.49 11.46 17.08
CA ILE A 495 -15.86 10.22 17.76
C ILE A 495 -17.28 9.77 17.32
N ILE A 496 -18.24 10.67 17.34
CA ILE A 496 -19.63 10.37 16.94
C ILE A 496 -19.71 9.89 15.50
N ARG A 497 -18.96 10.52 14.60
CA ARG A 497 -19.04 10.24 13.16
C ARG A 497 -18.26 9.00 12.73
N ASN A 498 -17.18 8.68 13.44
CA ASN A 498 -16.20 7.70 12.96
C ASN A 498 -16.03 6.48 13.87
N GLU A 499 -16.47 6.56 15.15
CA GLU A 499 -16.24 5.49 16.11
C GLU A 499 -17.55 4.94 16.69
N HIS A 500 -17.61 3.62 16.83
CA HIS A 500 -18.73 2.94 17.47
C HIS A 500 -18.47 2.81 18.98
N THR A 501 -18.72 3.88 19.73
CA THR A 501 -18.51 3.88 21.18
C THR A 501 -19.58 4.69 21.90
N LYS A 502 -19.79 4.36 23.16
CA LYS A 502 -20.61 5.14 24.11
C LYS A 502 -19.77 5.76 25.22
N LYS A 503 -18.44 5.66 25.15
CA LYS A 503 -17.56 6.14 26.21
C LYS A 503 -16.28 6.74 25.65
N ILE A 504 -15.91 7.91 26.16
CA ILE A 504 -14.62 8.53 25.92
C ILE A 504 -14.00 8.98 27.23
N LYS A 505 -12.70 8.73 27.42
CA LYS A 505 -11.89 9.33 28.49
C LYS A 505 -11.13 10.51 27.94
N ILE A 506 -11.33 11.67 28.54
CA ILE A 506 -10.49 12.85 28.30
C ILE A 506 -9.45 12.88 29.42
N VAL A 507 -8.16 12.77 29.06
CA VAL A 507 -7.07 12.60 30.01
C VAL A 507 -6.14 13.81 29.94
N LEU A 508 -5.88 14.42 31.10
CA LEU A 508 -4.91 15.47 31.27
C LEU A 508 -3.72 14.94 32.07
N ALA A 509 -2.54 14.91 31.45
CA ALA A 509 -1.30 14.58 32.15
C ALA A 509 -0.70 15.86 32.76
N LEU A 510 -0.48 15.89 34.06
CA LEU A 510 0.06 17.03 34.79
C LEU A 510 1.36 16.69 35.50
N GLU A 511 2.39 17.50 35.27
CA GLU A 511 3.64 17.44 36.06
C GLU A 511 3.43 18.04 37.46
N LYS A 512 4.24 17.61 38.43
CA LYS A 512 4.18 18.16 39.80
C LYS A 512 4.33 19.69 39.78
N GLY A 513 3.33 20.38 40.36
CA GLY A 513 3.28 21.84 40.44
C GLY A 513 2.46 22.52 39.32
N GLN A 514 1.93 21.78 38.36
CA GLN A 514 0.97 22.32 37.40
C GLN A 514 -0.45 22.22 37.94
N THR A 515 -1.29 23.17 37.58
CA THR A 515 -2.71 23.21 37.94
C THR A 515 -3.59 22.86 36.75
N ILE A 516 -4.75 22.29 37.03
CA ILE A 516 -5.77 22.06 36.03
C ILE A 516 -6.26 23.42 35.50
N PRO A 517 -6.36 23.65 34.17
CA PRO A 517 -6.95 24.84 33.62
C PRO A 517 -8.37 25.07 34.18
N GLU A 518 -8.65 26.29 34.72
CA GLU A 518 -9.89 26.60 35.45
C GLU A 518 -11.17 26.25 34.67
N ASN A 519 -11.16 26.46 33.34
CA ASN A 519 -12.34 26.25 32.50
C ASN A 519 -12.51 24.79 32.05
N LEU A 520 -11.47 23.96 32.08
CA LEU A 520 -11.49 22.61 31.48
C LEU A 520 -12.54 21.67 32.10
N PRO A 521 -12.71 21.58 33.43
CA PRO A 521 -13.74 20.72 34.01
C PRO A 521 -15.17 21.15 33.64
N SER A 522 -15.42 22.46 33.59
CA SER A 522 -16.74 22.99 33.20
C SER A 522 -17.04 22.76 31.71
N GLU A 523 -16.04 22.92 30.85
CA GLU A 523 -16.15 22.66 29.40
C GLU A 523 -16.41 21.17 29.13
N ILE A 524 -15.74 20.27 29.85
CA ILE A 524 -15.98 18.83 29.72
C ILE A 524 -17.38 18.44 30.23
N THR A 525 -17.81 19.03 31.36
CA THR A 525 -19.16 18.82 31.87
C THR A 525 -20.23 19.33 30.90
N PHE A 526 -19.96 20.43 30.20
CA PHE A 526 -20.83 20.95 29.15
C PHE A 526 -20.91 19.96 27.98
N LEU A 527 -19.79 19.42 27.51
CA LEU A 527 -19.76 18.45 26.42
C LEU A 527 -20.46 17.14 26.78
N ASP A 528 -20.33 16.65 28.01
CA ASP A 528 -21.06 15.46 28.48
C ASP A 528 -22.59 15.65 28.42
N LYS A 529 -23.07 16.87 28.68
CA LYS A 529 -24.49 17.23 28.58
C LYS A 529 -24.96 17.39 27.12
N GLU A 530 -24.14 18.01 26.27
CA GLU A 530 -24.48 18.25 24.86
C GLU A 530 -24.44 16.96 24.02
N TYR A 531 -23.68 15.97 24.46
CA TYR A 531 -23.55 14.67 23.76
C TYR A 531 -24.04 13.50 24.60
N PRO A 532 -25.36 13.40 24.93
CA PRO A 532 -25.90 12.41 25.87
C PRO A 532 -25.73 10.95 25.41
N GLU A 533 -25.39 10.73 24.15
CA GLU A 533 -25.14 9.39 23.59
C GLU A 533 -23.76 8.83 23.95
N ILE A 534 -22.83 9.69 24.36
CA ILE A 534 -21.45 9.33 24.71
C ILE A 534 -21.11 9.84 26.11
N LYS A 535 -20.88 8.93 27.02
CA LYS A 535 -20.39 9.28 28.36
C LYS A 535 -18.95 9.79 28.30
N VAL A 536 -18.74 11.00 28.76
CA VAL A 536 -17.42 11.62 28.84
C VAL A 536 -16.87 11.45 30.26
N ASP A 537 -15.73 10.76 30.40
CA ASP A 537 -15.00 10.60 31.66
C ASP A 537 -13.75 11.47 31.64
N PHE A 538 -13.59 12.35 32.63
CA PHE A 538 -12.42 13.20 32.74
C PHE A 538 -11.47 12.65 33.80
N GLN A 539 -10.22 12.40 33.41
CA GLN A 539 -9.19 11.91 34.32
C GLN A 539 -7.93 12.76 34.26
N VAL A 540 -7.40 13.06 35.43
CA VAL A 540 -6.10 13.70 35.59
C VAL A 540 -5.09 12.65 36.03
N VAL A 541 -3.98 12.57 35.32
CA VAL A 541 -2.90 11.63 35.60
C VAL A 541 -1.65 12.42 35.97
N GLU A 542 -1.03 12.11 37.11
CA GLU A 542 0.25 12.68 37.49
C GLU A 542 1.36 12.13 36.59
N GLY A 543 2.12 13.01 36.00
CA GLY A 543 3.26 12.65 35.16
C GLY A 543 3.36 13.49 33.90
N LYS A 544 4.52 13.41 33.27
CA LYS A 544 4.75 14.01 31.96
C LYS A 544 4.14 13.14 30.87
N PHE A 545 3.52 13.76 29.88
CA PHE A 545 3.03 13.04 28.72
C PHE A 545 4.21 12.47 27.92
N THR A 546 4.42 11.14 28.00
CA THR A 546 5.51 10.40 27.36
C THR A 546 4.99 9.12 26.72
N PRO A 547 5.72 8.50 25.81
CA PRO A 547 5.36 7.20 25.24
C PRO A 547 5.20 6.10 26.33
N GLU A 548 6.00 6.16 27.39
CA GLU A 548 5.94 5.21 28.50
C GLU A 548 4.63 5.36 29.29
N LEU A 549 4.21 6.60 29.56
CA LEU A 549 2.94 6.87 30.21
C LEU A 549 1.76 6.36 29.38
N ILE A 550 1.78 6.55 28.07
CA ILE A 550 0.74 6.04 27.17
C ILE A 550 0.65 4.52 27.27
N LYS A 551 1.79 3.84 27.26
CA LYS A 551 1.86 2.37 27.37
C LYS A 551 1.36 1.89 28.73
N GLU A 552 1.76 2.52 29.80
CA GLU A 552 1.29 2.22 31.17
C GLU A 552 -0.23 2.37 31.28
N LEU A 553 -0.78 3.48 30.76
CA LEU A 553 -2.22 3.73 30.77
C LEU A 553 -3.00 2.75 29.87
N SER A 554 -2.42 2.35 28.73
CA SER A 554 -2.97 1.33 27.86
C SER A 554 -3.10 -0.02 28.58
N GLU A 555 -2.06 -0.45 29.28
CA GLU A 555 -2.04 -1.68 30.06
C GLU A 555 -2.99 -1.58 31.27
N LYS A 556 -2.96 -0.47 32.01
CA LYS A 556 -3.79 -0.22 33.20
C LYS A 556 -5.30 -0.23 32.91
N TRP A 557 -5.70 0.38 31.81
CA TRP A 557 -7.12 0.47 31.41
C TRP A 557 -7.55 -0.64 30.48
N ASN A 558 -6.64 -1.47 30.01
CA ASN A 558 -6.87 -2.48 28.97
C ASN A 558 -7.49 -1.89 27.71
N ILE A 559 -7.04 -0.67 27.32
CA ILE A 559 -7.45 0.05 26.13
C ILE A 559 -6.26 0.04 25.16
N PRO A 560 -6.42 -0.54 23.95
CA PRO A 560 -5.35 -0.53 22.95
C PRO A 560 -4.89 0.89 22.59
N ILE A 561 -3.58 1.09 22.38
CA ILE A 561 -2.99 2.40 22.11
C ILE A 561 -3.61 3.06 20.85
N ASN A 562 -4.01 2.29 19.85
CA ASN A 562 -4.69 2.78 18.65
C ASN A 562 -6.13 3.29 18.89
N PHE A 563 -6.66 3.16 20.12
CA PHE A 563 -7.91 3.80 20.56
C PHE A 563 -7.63 5.07 21.37
N MET A 564 -6.36 5.45 21.46
CA MET A 564 -5.93 6.67 22.11
C MET A 564 -5.64 7.74 21.07
N PHE A 565 -6.05 8.95 21.35
CA PHE A 565 -5.99 10.07 20.44
C PHE A 565 -5.24 11.24 21.07
N ILE A 566 -4.56 12.02 20.24
CA ILE A 566 -4.03 13.34 20.58
C ILE A 566 -4.46 14.36 19.55
N GLY A 567 -4.50 15.62 19.96
CA GLY A 567 -4.60 16.76 19.05
C GLY A 567 -3.34 16.93 18.21
N ALA A 568 -3.39 17.80 17.20
CA ALA A 568 -2.23 18.11 16.37
C ALA A 568 -1.06 18.66 17.24
N PRO A 569 0.11 17.98 17.26
CA PRO A 569 1.24 18.43 18.06
C PRO A 569 1.81 19.75 17.53
N SER A 570 2.24 20.63 18.43
CA SER A 570 2.93 21.88 18.08
C SER A 570 4.39 21.61 17.68
N LYS A 571 5.04 22.60 17.05
CA LYS A 571 6.48 22.53 16.72
C LYS A 571 7.41 22.26 17.92
N LYS A 572 6.94 22.55 19.13
CA LYS A 572 7.67 22.34 20.39
C LYS A 572 7.39 20.98 21.05
N PHE A 573 6.59 20.13 20.42
CA PHE A 573 6.29 18.80 20.95
C PHE A 573 7.55 17.92 20.91
N PRO A 574 7.96 17.33 22.06
CA PRO A 574 9.27 16.70 22.17
C PRO A 574 9.37 15.32 21.50
N TYR A 575 8.24 14.69 21.21
CA TYR A 575 8.17 13.34 20.66
C TYR A 575 7.68 13.35 19.23
N LYS A 576 8.12 12.37 18.44
CA LYS A 576 7.52 12.08 17.15
C LYS A 576 6.28 11.22 17.33
N VAL A 577 5.33 11.34 16.41
CA VAL A 577 4.08 10.56 16.47
C VAL A 577 4.35 9.05 16.43
N GLU A 578 5.39 8.62 15.69
CA GLU A 578 5.85 7.23 15.66
C GLU A 578 6.30 6.68 17.02
N GLU A 579 6.86 7.54 17.88
CA GLU A 579 7.34 7.17 19.22
C GLU A 579 6.19 6.94 20.22
N LEU A 580 4.98 7.41 19.89
CA LEU A 580 3.78 7.28 20.72
C LEU A 580 3.08 5.91 20.59
N GLY A 581 3.69 4.95 19.86
CA GLY A 581 3.22 3.56 19.84
C GLY A 581 1.89 3.32 19.12
N GLY A 582 1.48 4.20 18.20
CA GLY A 582 0.25 4.04 17.42
C GLY A 582 -0.93 4.89 17.89
N VAL A 583 -0.70 5.90 18.73
CA VAL A 583 -1.69 6.94 19.06
C VAL A 583 -2.13 7.67 17.79
N ARG A 584 -3.43 7.93 17.65
CA ARG A 584 -4.02 8.57 16.46
C ARG A 584 -4.13 10.08 16.63
N LEU A 585 -3.94 10.80 15.53
CA LEU A 585 -4.09 12.27 15.48
C LEU A 585 -5.49 12.62 14.95
N ILE A 586 -6.31 13.34 15.72
CA ILE A 586 -7.69 13.60 15.32
C ILE A 586 -8.13 15.06 15.27
N VAL A 587 -7.38 16.02 15.74
CA VAL A 587 -7.79 17.45 15.72
C VAL A 587 -6.78 18.34 15.04
#